data_d2f22e48e76282d7ab185285d4c3df33
#
_entry.id   d2f22e48e76282d7ab185285d4c3df33
#
_cell.length_a   1.000
_cell.length_b   1.000
_cell.length_c   1.000
_cell.angle_alpha   90.00
_cell.angle_beta   90.00
_cell.angle_gamma   90.00
#
_symmetry.space_group_name_H-M   'P 1'
#
loop_
_entity.id
_entity.type
_entity.pdbx_description
1 polymer ?
#
loop_
_entity_poly.entity_id
_entity_poly.type
_entity_poly.pdbx_seq_one_letter_code
_entity_poly.pdbx_strand_id
1 'polypeptide(L)'
;FCVENSGGFFLVFECDTNEFSRLLGVANKIFPKTDSSIVFSIDDVDTKMFSEFRVLKEESEDDQVVEESGAETEANICDVAKDIYSRVLNISKSKSNLKDLKSSKPSLFLSSEDMISISKMSGFFGLEDMVKFMSTPIHTTLPSDQSWPAFEK
;
A
#
# COMPACT_ATOMS: atom_id res chain seq x y z
N PHE A 1 -2.40 -9.97 3.99
CA PHE A 1 -2.80 -9.33 5.24
C PHE A 1 -3.75 -8.19 4.94
N CYS A 2 -4.85 -8.11 5.65
CA CYS A 2 -5.87 -7.08 5.49
C CYS A 2 -6.39 -6.62 6.85
N VAL A 3 -6.54 -5.31 7.01
CA VAL A 3 -7.28 -4.69 8.13
C VAL A 3 -8.44 -3.92 7.52
N GLU A 4 -9.63 -4.18 8.02
CA GLU A 4 -10.87 -3.49 7.64
C GLU A 4 -11.44 -2.82 8.89
N ASN A 5 -11.67 -1.52 8.82
CA ASN A 5 -12.31 -0.73 9.86
C ASN A 5 -13.22 0.35 9.23
N SER A 6 -13.83 1.21 10.04
CA SER A 6 -14.69 2.29 9.56
C SER A 6 -13.98 3.32 8.67
N GLY A 7 -12.65 3.44 8.74
CA GLY A 7 -11.84 4.31 7.88
C GLY A 7 -11.53 3.71 6.51
N GLY A 8 -11.77 2.43 6.31
CA GLY A 8 -11.52 1.76 5.04
C GLY A 8 -10.76 0.45 5.16
N PHE A 9 -9.96 0.15 4.12
CA PHE A 9 -9.17 -1.06 4.04
C PHE A 9 -7.69 -0.71 3.97
N PHE A 10 -6.89 -1.37 4.80
CA PHE A 10 -5.44 -1.42 4.64
C PHE A 10 -5.05 -2.83 4.20
N LEU A 11 -4.49 -2.94 3.00
CA LEU A 11 -4.18 -4.21 2.38
C LEU A 11 -2.68 -4.32 2.06
N VAL A 12 -2.07 -5.40 2.52
CA VAL A 12 -0.71 -5.80 2.12
C VAL A 12 -0.81 -7.11 1.37
N PHE A 13 -0.29 -7.15 0.16
CA PHE A 13 -0.17 -8.37 -0.62
C PHE A 13 1.25 -8.55 -1.13
N GLU A 14 1.62 -9.79 -1.29
CA GLU A 14 2.93 -10.23 -1.76
C GLU A 14 2.71 -11.14 -2.96
N CYS A 15 3.42 -10.88 -4.02
CA CYS A 15 3.31 -11.65 -5.26
C CYS A 15 4.66 -11.67 -5.99
N ASP A 16 4.78 -12.56 -6.95
CA ASP A 16 5.89 -12.54 -7.88
C ASP A 16 5.80 -11.30 -8.78
N THR A 17 6.94 -10.76 -9.17
CA THR A 17 7.04 -9.55 -10.01
C THR A 17 6.17 -9.67 -11.28
N ASN A 18 6.10 -10.85 -11.89
CA ASN A 18 5.29 -11.09 -13.08
C ASN A 18 3.77 -11.01 -12.82
N GLU A 19 3.32 -11.26 -11.60
CA GLU A 19 1.92 -11.22 -11.21
C GLU A 19 1.49 -9.82 -10.71
N PHE A 20 2.44 -8.95 -10.44
CA PHE A 20 2.18 -7.64 -9.83
C PHE A 20 1.24 -6.78 -10.66
N SER A 21 1.51 -6.63 -11.96
CA SER A 21 0.66 -5.84 -12.86
C SER A 21 -0.76 -6.42 -12.96
N ARG A 22 -0.90 -7.75 -12.93
CA ARG A 22 -2.19 -8.42 -12.93
C ARG A 22 -2.97 -8.14 -11.65
N LEU A 23 -2.30 -8.21 -10.50
CA LEU A 23 -2.91 -7.92 -9.20
C LEU A 23 -3.36 -6.47 -9.09
N LEU A 24 -2.53 -5.52 -9.53
CA LEU A 24 -2.92 -4.11 -9.58
C LEU A 24 -4.15 -3.90 -10.46
N GLY A 25 -4.20 -4.55 -11.64
CA GLY A 25 -5.35 -4.48 -12.53
C GLY A 25 -6.63 -5.05 -11.92
N VAL A 26 -6.52 -6.13 -11.12
CA VAL A 26 -7.64 -6.70 -10.38
C VAL A 26 -8.06 -5.77 -9.24
N ALA A 27 -7.12 -5.26 -8.46
CA ALA A 27 -7.39 -4.32 -7.38
C ALA A 27 -8.11 -3.07 -7.90
N ASN A 28 -7.66 -2.50 -9.01
CA ASN A 28 -8.30 -1.34 -9.63
C ASN A 28 -9.74 -1.62 -10.13
N LYS A 29 -10.06 -2.87 -10.48
CA LYS A 29 -11.44 -3.26 -10.83
C LYS A 29 -12.32 -3.43 -9.60
N ILE A 30 -11.77 -3.92 -8.50
CA ILE A 30 -12.50 -4.15 -7.24
C ILE A 30 -12.72 -2.82 -6.51
N PHE A 31 -11.72 -1.94 -6.52
CA PHE A 31 -11.73 -0.64 -5.85
C PHE A 31 -11.70 0.50 -6.88
N PRO A 32 -12.76 0.65 -7.72
CA PRO A 32 -12.75 1.64 -8.78
C PRO A 32 -12.91 3.04 -8.20
N LYS A 33 -12.04 3.97 -8.59
CA LYS A 33 -12.19 5.43 -8.40
C LYS A 33 -12.31 5.91 -6.94
N THR A 34 -11.91 5.11 -6.00
CA THR A 34 -11.89 5.52 -4.60
C THR A 34 -10.53 6.08 -4.23
N ASP A 35 -10.48 6.78 -3.13
CA ASP A 35 -9.29 7.34 -2.52
C ASP A 35 -8.33 6.22 -2.06
N SER A 36 -7.78 5.50 -3.04
CA SER A 36 -6.84 4.40 -2.79
C SER A 36 -5.43 4.87 -3.05
N SER A 37 -4.59 4.77 -2.03
CA SER A 37 -3.21 5.19 -2.06
C SER A 37 -2.28 4.00 -1.87
N ILE A 38 -1.20 3.94 -2.65
CA ILE A 38 -0.13 2.98 -2.47
C ILE A 38 0.90 3.60 -1.53
N VAL A 39 0.93 3.11 -0.30
CA VAL A 39 1.77 3.67 0.76
C VAL A 39 3.21 3.24 0.62
N PHE A 40 3.45 1.98 0.25
CA PHE A 40 4.78 1.47 -0.07
C PHE A 40 4.72 0.31 -1.07
N SER A 41 5.78 0.16 -1.81
CA SER A 41 6.07 -1.00 -2.66
C SER A 41 7.54 -1.37 -2.47
N ILE A 42 7.81 -2.64 -2.28
CA ILE A 42 9.17 -3.15 -2.06
C ILE A 42 9.41 -4.27 -3.04
N ASP A 43 10.47 -4.17 -3.78
CA ASP A 43 10.95 -5.18 -4.72
C ASP A 43 12.10 -6.00 -4.11
N ASP A 44 12.44 -7.11 -4.74
CA ASP A 44 13.56 -7.98 -4.34
C ASP A 44 13.48 -8.49 -2.90
N VAL A 45 12.29 -8.90 -2.46
CA VAL A 45 12.09 -9.49 -1.14
C VAL A 45 12.40 -10.98 -1.18
N ASP A 46 13.46 -11.40 -0.51
CA ASP A 46 13.91 -12.80 -0.48
C ASP A 46 12.91 -13.76 0.16
N THR A 47 12.15 -13.29 1.12
CA THR A 47 11.23 -14.13 1.89
C THR A 47 9.89 -13.44 2.10
N LYS A 48 8.81 -14.20 1.95
CA LYS A 48 7.45 -13.70 2.23
C LYS A 48 7.32 -13.29 3.70
N MET A 49 6.71 -12.13 3.92
CA MET A 49 6.39 -11.64 5.26
C MET A 49 5.28 -12.46 5.91
N PHE A 50 4.26 -12.84 5.13
CA PHE A 50 3.10 -13.57 5.60
C PHE A 50 3.04 -14.95 4.97
N SER A 51 3.02 -16.01 5.80
CA SER A 51 2.88 -17.39 5.34
C SER A 51 1.44 -17.74 4.96
N GLU A 52 0.49 -16.96 5.44
CA GLU A 52 -0.94 -17.20 5.25
C GLU A 52 -1.71 -15.87 5.11
N PHE A 53 -2.89 -15.93 4.53
CA PHE A 53 -3.77 -14.78 4.45
C PHE A 53 -4.41 -14.52 5.82
N ARG A 54 -4.20 -13.31 6.35
CA ARG A 54 -4.72 -12.88 7.65
C ARG A 54 -5.63 -11.68 7.46
N VAL A 55 -6.80 -11.71 8.07
CA VAL A 55 -7.79 -10.63 8.03
C VAL A 55 -8.17 -10.24 9.45
N LEU A 56 -8.13 -8.96 9.73
CA LEU A 56 -8.72 -8.36 10.90
C LEU A 56 -9.89 -7.48 10.46
N LYS A 57 -11.11 -7.84 10.86
CA LYS A 57 -12.30 -7.01 10.70
C LYS A 57 -12.65 -6.39 12.04
N GLU A 58 -12.84 -5.09 12.03
CA GLU A 58 -13.33 -4.35 13.17
C GLU A 58 -14.80 -4.04 12.92
N GLU A 59 -15.64 -4.58 13.75
CA GLU A 59 -17.04 -4.17 13.79
C GLU A 59 -17.07 -2.75 14.36
N SER A 60 -17.69 -1.83 13.64
CA SER A 60 -17.84 -0.44 14.09
C SER A 60 -18.70 -0.46 15.37
N GLU A 61 -18.06 -0.29 16.52
CA GLU A 61 -18.79 0.16 17.69
C GLU A 61 -19.06 1.65 17.49
N ASP A 62 -20.30 1.96 17.25
CA ASP A 62 -20.92 3.30 17.12
C ASP A 62 -20.21 4.33 16.22
N ASP A 63 -20.98 4.86 15.29
CA ASP A 63 -20.72 6.05 14.47
C ASP A 63 -20.38 7.28 15.33
N GLN A 64 -19.18 7.33 15.90
CA GLN A 64 -18.64 8.59 16.36
C GLN A 64 -18.24 9.36 15.10
N VAL A 65 -19.05 10.35 14.80
CA VAL A 65 -18.75 11.41 13.83
C VAL A 65 -17.39 11.98 14.24
N VAL A 66 -16.36 11.63 13.51
CA VAL A 66 -15.01 12.18 13.71
C VAL A 66 -15.08 13.63 13.27
N GLU A 67 -15.13 14.55 14.23
CA GLU A 67 -14.92 15.96 13.96
C GLU A 67 -13.54 16.11 13.32
N GLU A 68 -13.50 16.79 12.18
CA GLU A 68 -12.26 17.11 11.47
C GLU A 68 -11.34 17.95 12.38
N SER A 69 -10.46 17.30 13.11
CA SER A 69 -9.34 17.99 13.72
C SER A 69 -8.30 18.27 12.64
N GLY A 70 -8.44 19.41 12.00
CA GLY A 70 -7.54 19.93 10.98
C GLY A 70 -6.19 20.34 11.57
N ALA A 71 -5.36 19.38 11.89
CA ALA A 71 -3.93 19.58 12.06
C ALA A 71 -3.24 19.00 10.82
N GLU A 72 -3.09 19.84 9.80
CA GLU A 72 -2.15 19.58 8.69
C GLU A 72 -0.73 19.60 9.27
N THR A 73 -0.35 18.52 9.92
CA THR A 73 1.06 18.26 10.14
C THR A 73 1.60 17.80 8.81
N GLU A 74 2.49 18.56 8.18
CA GLU A 74 3.27 18.14 7.02
C GLU A 74 4.17 16.95 7.42
N ALA A 75 3.55 15.81 7.70
CA ALA A 75 4.26 14.59 7.97
C ALA A 75 4.99 14.19 6.68
N ASN A 76 6.29 13.98 6.77
CA ASN A 76 7.07 13.53 5.63
C ASN A 76 6.55 12.15 5.20
N ILE A 77 6.07 12.06 3.95
CA ILE A 77 5.51 10.84 3.36
C ILE A 77 6.44 9.64 3.56
N CYS A 78 7.76 9.84 3.41
CA CYS A 78 8.74 8.80 3.62
C CYS A 78 8.75 8.27 5.07
N ASP A 79 8.55 9.13 6.04
CA ASP A 79 8.55 8.73 7.45
C ASP A 79 7.25 8.00 7.81
N VAL A 80 6.12 8.42 7.24
CA VAL A 80 4.84 7.71 7.35
C VAL A 80 4.94 6.32 6.73
N ALA A 81 5.47 6.21 5.52
CA ALA A 81 5.65 4.92 4.84
C ALA A 81 6.57 3.98 5.62
N LYS A 82 7.68 4.48 6.18
CA LYS A 82 8.60 3.71 7.02
C LYS A 82 7.95 3.24 8.31
N ASP A 83 7.17 4.08 8.97
CA ASP A 83 6.46 3.71 10.19
C ASP A 83 5.46 2.59 9.91
N ILE A 84 4.63 2.75 8.86
CA ILE A 84 3.66 1.73 8.47
C ILE A 84 4.36 0.42 8.11
N TYR A 85 5.44 0.47 7.33
CA TYR A 85 6.23 -0.71 7.01
C TYR A 85 6.76 -1.40 8.27
N SER A 86 7.29 -0.65 9.22
CA SER A 86 7.78 -1.18 10.50
C SER A 86 6.68 -1.86 11.31
N ARG A 87 5.48 -1.29 11.33
CA ARG A 87 4.30 -1.90 11.97
C ARG A 87 3.92 -3.22 11.31
N VAL A 88 3.82 -3.24 9.97
CA VAL A 88 3.53 -4.45 9.18
C VAL A 88 4.57 -5.54 9.43
N LEU A 89 5.86 -5.19 9.45
CA LEU A 89 6.95 -6.12 9.75
C LEU A 89 6.85 -6.72 11.16
N ASN A 90 6.43 -5.92 12.15
CA ASN A 90 6.22 -6.41 13.51
C ASN A 90 5.00 -7.33 13.60
N ILE A 91 3.92 -7.03 12.88
CA ILE A 91 2.74 -7.90 12.77
C ILE A 91 3.12 -9.23 12.12
N SER A 92 3.89 -9.21 11.04
CA SER A 92 4.29 -10.43 10.31
C SER A 92 5.11 -11.39 11.14
N LYS A 93 5.98 -10.87 12.02
CA LYS A 93 6.81 -11.66 12.93
C LYS A 93 6.02 -12.28 14.09
N SER A 94 4.80 -11.79 14.34
CA SER A 94 3.97 -12.31 15.42
C SER A 94 3.27 -13.60 14.99
N LYS A 95 3.38 -14.62 15.83
CA LYS A 95 2.64 -15.89 15.68
C LYS A 95 1.25 -15.85 16.33
N SER A 96 0.92 -14.78 17.05
CA SER A 96 -0.36 -14.61 17.73
C SER A 96 -1.49 -14.36 16.75
N ASN A 97 -2.72 -14.68 17.16
CA ASN A 97 -3.91 -14.26 16.44
C ASN A 97 -3.95 -12.72 16.35
N LEU A 98 -4.42 -12.16 15.24
CA LEU A 98 -4.46 -10.71 15.03
C LEU A 98 -5.32 -9.98 16.07
N LYS A 99 -6.43 -10.60 16.53
CA LYS A 99 -7.27 -10.03 17.57
C LYS A 99 -6.53 -9.89 18.90
N ASP A 100 -5.83 -10.95 19.31
CA ASP A 100 -5.04 -10.96 20.54
C ASP A 100 -3.85 -9.99 20.44
N LEU A 101 -3.21 -9.96 19.28
CA LEU A 101 -2.12 -9.03 19.01
C LEU A 101 -2.61 -7.58 19.07
N LYS A 102 -3.77 -7.28 18.51
CA LYS A 102 -4.37 -5.94 18.57
C LYS A 102 -4.72 -5.54 20.00
N SER A 103 -5.29 -6.44 20.77
CA SER A 103 -5.63 -6.18 22.18
C SER A 103 -4.40 -5.90 23.03
N SER A 104 -3.28 -6.58 22.75
CA SER A 104 -2.02 -6.41 23.51
C SER A 104 -1.14 -5.26 23.00
N LYS A 105 -1.20 -4.97 21.70
CA LYS A 105 -0.37 -3.95 21.02
C LYS A 105 -1.19 -3.19 19.97
N PRO A 106 -2.17 -2.38 20.39
CA PRO A 106 -3.04 -1.66 19.46
C PRO A 106 -2.28 -0.70 18.54
N SER A 107 -1.17 -0.12 19.00
CA SER A 107 -0.35 0.81 18.23
C SER A 107 0.31 0.21 16.98
N LEU A 108 0.32 -1.11 16.82
CA LEU A 108 0.80 -1.75 15.59
C LEU A 108 -0.21 -1.66 14.45
N PHE A 109 -1.48 -1.45 14.77
CA PHE A 109 -2.55 -1.40 13.78
C PHE A 109 -2.90 0.06 13.47
N LEU A 110 -3.26 0.31 12.21
CA LEU A 110 -3.74 1.63 11.79
C LEU A 110 -5.15 1.85 12.35
N SER A 111 -5.37 2.97 12.99
CA SER A 111 -6.70 3.42 13.37
C SER A 111 -7.49 3.90 12.15
N SER A 112 -8.80 4.08 12.31
CA SER A 112 -9.64 4.69 11.27
C SER A 112 -9.18 6.11 10.92
N GLU A 113 -8.75 6.87 11.90
CA GLU A 113 -8.21 8.22 11.74
C GLU A 113 -6.89 8.21 10.94
N ASP A 114 -5.99 7.28 11.28
CA ASP A 114 -4.74 7.10 10.53
C ASP A 114 -5.02 6.79 9.07
N MET A 115 -5.94 5.87 8.78
CA MET A 115 -6.30 5.49 7.41
C MET A 115 -6.88 6.66 6.62
N ILE A 116 -7.78 7.43 7.21
CA ILE A 116 -8.37 8.63 6.59
C ILE A 116 -7.29 9.69 6.36
N SER A 117 -6.41 9.92 7.33
CA SER A 117 -5.33 10.88 7.20
C SER A 117 -4.36 10.51 6.07
N ILE A 118 -3.96 9.24 6.00
CA ILE A 118 -3.09 8.73 4.95
C ILE A 118 -3.74 8.85 3.57
N SER A 119 -5.04 8.56 3.44
CA SER A 119 -5.74 8.67 2.17
C SER A 119 -5.82 10.10 1.64
N LYS A 120 -5.81 11.09 2.53
CA LYS A 120 -5.83 12.52 2.19
C LYS A 120 -4.42 13.10 1.91
N MET A 121 -3.36 12.39 2.26
CA MET A 121 -1.98 12.88 2.03
C MET A 121 -1.67 12.95 0.54
N SER A 122 -1.26 14.13 0.08
CA SER A 122 -0.74 14.30 -1.28
C SER A 122 0.67 13.69 -1.38
N GLY A 123 0.93 13.00 -2.50
CA GLY A 123 2.26 12.44 -2.81
C GLY A 123 2.36 10.92 -2.76
N PHE A 124 1.39 10.21 -2.24
CA PHE A 124 1.25 8.79 -2.49
C PHE A 124 0.68 8.55 -3.88
N PHE A 125 1.16 7.50 -4.55
CA PHE A 125 0.58 7.10 -5.83
C PHE A 125 -0.83 6.57 -5.63
N GLY A 126 -1.78 7.08 -6.43
CA GLY A 126 -3.08 6.45 -6.57
C GLY A 126 -2.95 5.08 -7.24
N LEU A 127 -3.88 4.18 -6.96
CA LEU A 127 -3.89 2.85 -7.59
C LEU A 127 -3.98 2.95 -9.11
N GLU A 128 -4.79 3.86 -9.64
CA GLU A 128 -4.94 4.09 -11.09
C GLU A 128 -3.64 4.60 -11.72
N ASP A 129 -2.94 5.52 -11.04
CA ASP A 129 -1.68 6.07 -11.53
C ASP A 129 -0.57 5.01 -11.56
N MET A 130 -0.54 4.13 -10.56
CA MET A 130 0.39 3.01 -10.56
C MET A 130 0.10 2.03 -11.69
N VAL A 131 -1.17 1.72 -11.95
CA VAL A 131 -1.56 0.88 -13.09
C VAL A 131 -1.12 1.50 -14.42
N LYS A 132 -1.31 2.80 -14.59
CA LYS A 132 -0.83 3.54 -15.77
C LYS A 132 0.69 3.49 -15.89
N PHE A 133 1.39 3.76 -14.78
CA PHE A 133 2.86 3.72 -14.73
C PHE A 133 3.40 2.35 -15.16
N MET A 134 2.85 1.27 -14.59
CA MET A 134 3.30 -0.10 -14.88
C MET A 134 2.90 -0.58 -16.29
N SER A 135 1.86 -0.01 -16.89
CA SER A 135 1.43 -0.38 -18.25
C SER A 135 2.05 0.49 -19.34
N THR A 136 2.75 1.55 -18.98
CA THR A 136 3.42 2.42 -19.96
C THR A 136 4.79 1.83 -20.31
N PRO A 137 5.04 1.46 -21.59
CA PRO A 137 6.34 0.97 -22.00
C PRO A 137 7.41 2.04 -21.78
N ILE A 138 8.48 1.68 -21.08
CA ILE A 138 9.63 2.56 -20.92
C ILE A 138 10.44 2.49 -22.21
N HIS A 139 10.23 3.43 -23.12
CA HIS A 139 11.07 3.60 -24.29
C HIS A 139 12.35 4.35 -23.87
N THR A 140 13.31 3.63 -23.34
CA THR A 140 14.67 4.16 -23.17
C THR A 140 15.40 4.00 -24.50
N THR A 141 15.52 5.08 -25.25
CA THR A 141 16.54 5.18 -26.31
C THR A 141 17.89 5.21 -25.63
N LEU A 142 18.60 4.10 -25.65
CA LEU A 142 19.96 4.06 -25.13
C LEU A 142 20.86 4.97 -25.99
N PRO A 143 21.85 5.65 -25.41
CA PRO A 143 22.82 6.43 -26.19
C PRO A 143 23.49 5.62 -27.30
N SER A 144 23.65 4.31 -27.14
CA SER A 144 24.10 3.35 -28.16
C SER A 144 23.18 3.32 -29.39
N ASP A 145 21.87 3.49 -29.22
CA ASP A 145 20.92 3.46 -30.33
C ASP A 145 20.99 4.72 -31.18
N GLN A 146 21.55 5.79 -30.64
CA GLN A 146 21.78 7.06 -31.32
C GLN A 146 23.18 7.14 -31.99
N SER A 147 24.13 6.30 -31.56
CA SER A 147 25.52 6.37 -31.99
C SER A 147 25.91 5.44 -33.16
N TRP A 148 25.04 4.49 -33.50
CA TRP A 148 25.27 3.59 -34.63
C TRP A 148 24.43 4.04 -35.83
N PRO A 149 25.08 4.43 -36.94
CA PRO A 149 24.34 4.61 -38.16
C PRO A 149 23.70 3.30 -38.55
N ALA A 150 22.41 3.33 -38.80
CA ALA A 150 21.71 2.18 -39.38
C ALA A 150 22.48 1.82 -40.67
N PHE A 151 23.07 0.63 -40.72
CA PHE A 151 23.63 0.13 -41.96
C PHE A 151 22.42 -0.10 -42.89
N GLU A 152 22.24 0.86 -43.83
CA GLU A 152 21.33 0.64 -44.93
C GLU A 152 21.84 -0.59 -45.72
N LYS A 153 20.98 -1.59 -45.86
CA LYS A 153 21.22 -2.75 -46.71
C LYS A 153 20.81 -2.40 -48.12
#